data_07a54925ea0afba845520732518770fc
#
_entry.id   07a54925ea0afba845520732518770fc
#
_cell.length_a   1.000
_cell.length_b   1.000
_cell.length_c   1.000
_cell.angle_alpha   90.00
_cell.angle_beta   90.00
_cell.angle_gamma   90.00
#
_symmetry.space_group_name_H-M   'P 1'
#
loop_
_entity.id
_entity.type
_entity.pdbx_description
1 polymer ?
#
loop_
_entity_poly.entity_id
_entity_poly.type
_entity_poly.pdbx_seq_one_letter_code
_entity_poly.pdbx_strand_id
1 'polypeptide(L)'
;MRRLFVNAILTGVVPEGVLLKCGSEMDRVEVLPDGWLLVEDGIIAGFGPMGLDHSEEGIVAGFGPMGLDHSEDGNVTGYGSVSHGHSDDGVIAECHDRADNGAIAVSHGRADNGLIAECHGRADHGALGREGAGIGRAGECAALPAADEIIDCRGAMLMPAFCDSYTHIVYAGSREGEFLDKINGLSYEQIASRGGGILNSAQRLHDTSEDELYAQAMERVAEMMRQGTGSIEIKSGYGLNPQDELKMLRVIDRIKRSAPALVRTTFLGAHAVGRGYSHSEYVSAVCDMMPEAASLADFVDIFCERGFFTTDDAERILACGGRCGLRGKIHANQLSCSGGVQVGVKCGALSVDHLEQTGPEEIATLLASLESWRAAGGGRSNAESCAADTESGRSFGGGRSAADLESGRATGDGRSAADISYGGHSAAAPETCDGASTFRDGSDLGGAASTSRNECGPGCGAFTSRNECGLCDGPTIATMLPGSSFFLGLPYGRGREFIDSGLPIALASDFNPGSAPSGDMRFVMALGCIKMKLTPERAFNASTLNGAYAMGVSRLAGSITPGKRADLILAHPGWNLTRIAYLHHTPFVRNIFIRGEKIL
;
A
#
# COMPACT_ATOMS: atom_id res chain seq x y z
N MET A 1 11.98 -13.28 -22.36
CA MET A 1 11.69 -12.09 -23.19
C MET A 1 12.14 -10.84 -22.47
N ARG A 2 12.95 -10.01 -23.16
CA ARG A 2 13.53 -8.77 -22.62
C ARG A 2 12.75 -7.58 -23.17
N ARG A 3 12.17 -6.76 -22.30
CA ARG A 3 11.49 -5.50 -22.66
C ARG A 3 12.22 -4.31 -22.07
N LEU A 4 12.43 -3.28 -22.86
CA LEU A 4 13.06 -2.04 -22.43
C LEU A 4 12.07 -0.88 -22.56
N PHE A 5 11.70 -0.29 -21.42
CA PHE A 5 10.96 0.96 -21.37
C PHE A 5 11.96 2.11 -21.44
N VAL A 6 11.72 3.09 -22.30
CA VAL A 6 12.60 4.25 -22.49
C VAL A 6 11.82 5.55 -22.39
N ASN A 7 12.51 6.66 -22.16
CA ASN A 7 11.91 8.00 -22.00
C ASN A 7 10.79 8.01 -20.96
N ALA A 8 11.00 7.35 -19.80
CA ALA A 8 10.03 7.23 -18.74
C ALA A 8 10.37 8.14 -17.56
N ILE A 9 9.34 8.69 -16.90
CA ILE A 9 9.47 9.22 -15.53
C ILE A 9 9.23 8.04 -14.59
N LEU A 10 10.32 7.39 -14.13
CA LEU A 10 10.22 6.26 -13.21
C LEU A 10 9.86 6.77 -11.82
N THR A 11 8.67 6.41 -11.33
CA THR A 11 8.12 6.88 -10.05
C THR A 11 7.94 5.70 -9.09
N GLY A 12 8.38 5.84 -7.83
CA GLY A 12 8.34 4.75 -6.84
C GLY A 12 9.51 3.79 -6.98
N VAL A 13 10.67 4.32 -7.35
CA VAL A 13 11.96 3.61 -7.29
C VAL A 13 12.35 3.43 -5.83
N VAL A 14 12.69 2.22 -5.43
CA VAL A 14 13.04 1.91 -4.03
C VAL A 14 14.29 1.04 -4.00
N PRO A 15 15.28 1.33 -3.13
CA PRO A 15 16.46 0.50 -2.97
C PRO A 15 16.11 -0.95 -2.58
N GLU A 16 17.01 -1.89 -2.92
CA GLU A 16 16.89 -3.27 -2.48
C GLU A 16 16.87 -3.36 -0.95
N GLY A 17 16.08 -4.30 -0.42
CA GLY A 17 15.97 -4.54 1.01
C GLY A 17 14.95 -3.66 1.74
N VAL A 18 14.48 -2.55 1.15
CA VAL A 18 13.38 -1.75 1.73
C VAL A 18 12.06 -2.47 1.52
N LEU A 19 11.41 -2.87 2.61
CA LEU A 19 10.16 -3.63 2.58
C LEU A 19 8.92 -2.78 2.84
N LEU A 20 9.06 -1.68 3.59
CA LEU A 20 8.00 -0.73 3.92
C LEU A 20 8.61 0.63 4.25
N LYS A 21 7.81 1.68 4.20
CA LYS A 21 8.15 3.04 4.62
C LYS A 21 7.37 3.41 5.87
N CYS A 22 8.03 4.08 6.82
CA CYS A 22 7.47 4.48 8.12
C CYS A 22 7.60 5.99 8.33
N GLY A 23 6.64 6.61 9.01
CA GLY A 23 6.73 8.00 9.41
C GLY A 23 7.07 8.93 8.24
N SER A 24 8.07 9.78 8.41
CA SER A 24 8.50 10.76 7.39
C SER A 24 9.06 10.13 6.10
N GLU A 25 9.45 8.85 6.10
CA GLU A 25 9.85 8.18 4.86
C GLU A 25 8.68 8.06 3.88
N MET A 26 7.45 8.04 4.39
CA MET A 26 6.24 8.01 3.56
C MET A 26 6.00 9.30 2.76
N ASP A 27 6.62 10.42 3.15
CA ASP A 27 6.57 11.68 2.40
C ASP A 27 7.44 11.66 1.14
N ARG A 28 8.28 10.65 0.97
CA ARG A 28 9.24 10.56 -0.13
C ARG A 28 8.77 9.53 -1.14
N VAL A 29 8.73 9.92 -2.40
CA VAL A 29 8.60 9.04 -3.55
C VAL A 29 9.76 9.35 -4.48
N GLU A 30 10.67 8.41 -4.60
CA GLU A 30 11.84 8.55 -5.43
C GLU A 30 11.41 8.52 -6.89
N VAL A 31 11.86 9.51 -7.65
CA VAL A 31 11.54 9.71 -9.07
C VAL A 31 12.84 9.82 -9.86
N LEU A 32 12.99 9.02 -10.91
CA LEU A 32 14.04 9.15 -11.89
C LEU A 32 13.43 9.75 -13.16
N PRO A 33 13.62 11.04 -13.44
CA PRO A 33 13.16 11.66 -14.67
C PRO A 33 13.99 11.15 -15.85
N ASP A 34 13.36 10.99 -17.01
CA ASP A 34 14.00 10.53 -18.24
C ASP A 34 14.83 9.25 -18.04
N GLY A 35 14.15 8.20 -17.55
CA GLY A 35 14.76 6.92 -17.23
C GLY A 35 14.46 5.82 -18.25
N TRP A 36 15.29 4.78 -18.20
CA TRP A 36 15.02 3.48 -18.82
C TRP A 36 14.78 2.42 -17.73
N LEU A 37 13.99 1.39 -18.06
CA LEU A 37 13.73 0.24 -17.19
C LEU A 37 13.74 -1.03 -18.05
N LEU A 38 14.57 -2.01 -17.66
CA LEU A 38 14.67 -3.31 -18.30
C LEU A 38 13.90 -4.36 -17.52
N VAL A 39 13.06 -5.11 -18.23
CA VAL A 39 12.33 -6.27 -17.71
C VAL A 39 12.83 -7.52 -18.42
N GLU A 40 13.22 -8.54 -17.66
CA GLU A 40 13.60 -9.86 -18.14
C GLU A 40 12.68 -10.92 -17.51
N ASP A 41 12.00 -11.70 -18.35
CA ASP A 41 11.09 -12.78 -17.94
C ASP A 41 10.07 -12.39 -16.84
N GLY A 42 9.59 -11.16 -16.93
CA GLY A 42 8.59 -10.62 -16.02
C GLY A 42 9.13 -10.00 -14.74
N ILE A 43 10.45 -9.91 -14.60
CA ILE A 43 11.14 -9.35 -13.44
C ILE A 43 11.90 -8.09 -13.86
N ILE A 44 11.93 -7.10 -13.01
CA ILE A 44 12.74 -5.89 -13.20
C ILE A 44 14.21 -6.29 -13.07
N ALA A 45 14.95 -6.23 -14.19
CA ALA A 45 16.36 -6.56 -14.22
C ALA A 45 17.26 -5.37 -13.85
N GLY A 46 16.79 -4.13 -14.17
CA GLY A 46 17.53 -2.91 -13.86
C GLY A 46 16.83 -1.68 -14.40
N PHE A 47 17.33 -0.52 -14.02
CA PHE A 47 16.89 0.79 -14.53
C PHE A 47 18.03 1.81 -14.39
N GLY A 48 17.93 2.93 -15.10
CA GLY A 48 18.89 4.01 -15.05
C GLY A 48 18.43 5.24 -15.82
N PRO A 49 19.20 6.35 -15.78
CA PRO A 49 18.92 7.54 -16.57
C PRO A 49 19.20 7.29 -18.07
N MET A 50 18.40 7.96 -18.94
CA MET A 50 18.62 7.95 -20.40
C MET A 50 19.74 8.91 -20.83
N GLY A 51 20.00 9.95 -20.05
CA GLY A 51 20.68 11.15 -20.51
C GLY A 51 22.18 11.20 -20.42
N LEU A 52 22.68 12.07 -21.24
CA LEU A 52 24.00 12.54 -21.52
C LEU A 52 24.34 13.76 -20.65
N ASP A 53 24.39 13.67 -19.35
CA ASP A 53 25.13 14.67 -18.59
C ASP A 53 25.67 14.05 -17.30
N HIS A 54 26.92 13.60 -17.41
CA HIS A 54 27.68 13.08 -16.28
C HIS A 54 28.43 14.24 -15.62
N SER A 55 27.74 14.98 -14.75
CA SER A 55 28.45 15.52 -13.60
C SER A 55 28.74 14.34 -12.69
N GLU A 56 30.04 14.12 -12.42
CA GLU A 56 30.57 13.07 -11.56
C GLU A 56 30.11 13.24 -10.10
N GLU A 57 28.83 13.02 -9.80
CA GLU A 57 28.40 12.79 -8.42
C GLU A 57 27.39 11.66 -8.40
N GLY A 58 27.88 10.56 -7.83
CA GLY A 58 27.26 9.25 -7.79
C GLY A 58 25.82 9.24 -7.31
N ILE A 59 25.10 8.37 -7.93
CA ILE A 59 24.01 7.54 -7.42
C ILE A 59 23.47 7.96 -6.05
N VAL A 60 22.33 8.67 -6.14
CA VAL A 60 21.23 8.68 -5.17
C VAL A 60 21.58 8.94 -3.71
N ALA A 61 21.75 10.18 -3.38
CA ALA A 61 21.31 10.68 -2.08
C ALA A 61 20.12 11.61 -2.32
N GLY A 62 18.98 11.26 -1.75
CA GLY A 62 17.74 11.97 -1.59
C GLY A 62 17.59 13.34 -2.26
N PHE A 63 16.73 13.42 -3.26
CA PHE A 63 16.12 14.70 -3.62
C PHE A 63 15.26 15.15 -2.43
N GLY A 64 15.75 16.14 -1.70
CA GLY A 64 14.94 16.87 -0.74
C GLY A 64 13.72 17.48 -1.43
N PRO A 65 12.65 17.81 -0.68
CA PRO A 65 11.48 18.46 -1.25
C PRO A 65 11.93 19.72 -1.97
N MET A 66 11.46 19.95 -3.21
CA MET A 66 11.51 21.29 -3.80
C MET A 66 10.73 22.18 -2.85
N GLY A 67 11.47 22.93 -2.03
CA GLY A 67 10.91 23.90 -1.11
C GLY A 67 10.15 24.93 -1.92
N LEU A 68 8.85 24.97 -1.72
CA LEU A 68 8.08 26.18 -1.99
C LEU A 68 8.52 27.16 -0.90
N ASP A 69 9.39 28.07 -1.29
CA ASP A 69 9.78 29.21 -0.46
C ASP A 69 8.53 30.08 -0.30
N HIS A 70 7.87 29.97 0.84
CA HIS A 70 6.83 30.89 1.23
C HIS A 70 7.49 32.17 1.74
N SER A 71 7.80 33.08 0.79
CA SER A 71 7.99 34.48 1.17
C SER A 71 6.61 35.07 1.50
N GLU A 72 6.53 35.75 2.64
CA GLU A 72 5.31 36.36 3.20
C GLU A 72 4.70 37.51 2.38
N ASP A 73 5.11 37.71 1.13
CA ASP A 73 4.53 38.73 0.26
C ASP A 73 3.79 38.06 -0.91
N GLY A 74 2.46 38.06 -0.79
CA GLY A 74 1.51 37.42 -1.69
C GLY A 74 1.53 37.92 -3.14
N ASN A 75 2.54 37.55 -3.93
CA ASN A 75 2.53 37.76 -5.37
C ASN A 75 3.11 36.53 -6.06
N VAL A 76 2.22 35.67 -6.57
CA VAL A 76 2.57 34.52 -7.39
C VAL A 76 2.90 35.03 -8.80
N THR A 77 4.17 35.23 -9.09
CA THR A 77 4.66 35.43 -10.45
C THR A 77 5.66 34.35 -10.80
N GLY A 78 5.31 33.48 -11.74
CA GLY A 78 6.27 32.55 -12.30
C GLY A 78 5.71 31.30 -12.94
N TYR A 79 4.67 31.42 -13.78
CA TYR A 79 4.43 30.39 -14.78
C TYR A 79 5.24 30.78 -16.04
N GLY A 80 6.35 30.11 -16.24
CA GLY A 80 7.04 30.08 -17.51
C GLY A 80 6.12 29.41 -18.54
N SER A 81 5.45 30.21 -19.37
CA SER A 81 4.66 29.71 -20.49
C SER A 81 5.62 29.19 -21.56
N VAL A 82 5.70 27.86 -21.71
CA VAL A 82 6.17 27.24 -22.93
C VAL A 82 5.01 27.34 -23.93
N SER A 83 5.06 28.31 -24.83
CA SER A 83 4.13 28.42 -25.94
C SER A 83 4.43 27.31 -26.95
N HIS A 84 3.55 26.32 -27.03
CA HIS A 84 3.53 25.35 -28.13
C HIS A 84 2.74 25.97 -29.28
N GLY A 85 3.47 26.47 -30.29
CA GLY A 85 2.87 26.78 -31.57
C GLY A 85 2.53 25.48 -32.31
N HIS A 86 1.25 25.29 -32.61
CA HIS A 86 0.83 24.30 -33.59
C HIS A 86 1.10 24.86 -34.96
N SER A 87 1.97 24.21 -35.72
CA SER A 87 1.99 24.32 -37.19
C SER A 87 2.04 22.90 -37.75
N ASP A 88 1.08 22.58 -38.59
CA ASP A 88 0.87 21.31 -39.30
C ASP A 88 1.85 21.05 -40.44
N ASP A 89 3.06 21.54 -40.36
CA ASP A 89 4.09 21.26 -41.37
C ASP A 89 5.37 20.83 -40.66
N GLY A 90 5.87 19.66 -41.05
CA GLY A 90 7.04 19.02 -40.49
C GLY A 90 8.26 19.92 -40.51
N VAL A 91 8.65 20.40 -39.34
CA VAL A 91 9.88 21.17 -39.18
C VAL A 91 11.04 20.22 -39.08
N ILE A 92 11.84 20.14 -40.13
CA ILE A 92 13.20 19.61 -40.09
C ILE A 92 14.05 20.70 -39.43
N ALA A 93 14.48 20.48 -38.20
CA ALA A 93 15.46 21.35 -37.58
C ALA A 93 16.84 21.01 -38.16
N GLU A 94 17.34 21.80 -39.07
CA GLU A 94 18.75 21.78 -39.46
C GLU A 94 19.55 22.55 -38.39
N CYS A 95 20.35 21.80 -37.62
CA CYS A 95 21.38 22.42 -36.82
C CYS A 95 22.60 22.71 -37.68
N HIS A 96 22.85 24.01 -37.95
CA HIS A 96 24.08 24.44 -38.56
C HIS A 96 25.24 24.35 -37.54
N ASP A 97 26.18 23.49 -37.86
CA ASP A 97 27.46 23.36 -37.18
C ASP A 97 28.28 24.66 -37.26
N ARG A 98 28.74 25.13 -36.12
CA ARG A 98 30.05 25.75 -36.00
C ARG A 98 30.93 24.80 -35.22
N ALA A 99 31.70 24.06 -35.98
CA ALA A 99 32.73 23.22 -35.44
C ALA A 99 33.83 24.06 -34.81
N ASP A 100 34.05 23.90 -33.54
CA ASP A 100 35.38 23.82 -32.93
C ASP A 100 35.22 23.10 -31.61
N ASN A 101 35.88 21.95 -31.52
CA ASN A 101 36.00 21.01 -30.40
C ASN A 101 34.97 19.87 -30.36
N GLY A 102 35.21 18.87 -31.18
CA GLY A 102 35.03 17.44 -30.87
C GLY A 102 33.70 16.96 -30.25
N ALA A 103 32.56 17.55 -30.63
CA ALA A 103 31.26 17.10 -30.16
C ALA A 103 30.69 16.01 -31.09
N ILE A 104 30.19 14.93 -30.52
CA ILE A 104 29.52 13.84 -31.22
C ILE A 104 28.07 14.25 -31.44
N ALA A 105 27.63 14.38 -32.68
CA ALA A 105 26.24 14.60 -33.03
C ALA A 105 25.48 13.27 -33.08
N VAL A 106 24.37 13.17 -32.35
CA VAL A 106 23.43 12.05 -32.45
C VAL A 106 22.35 12.43 -33.45
N SER A 107 22.29 11.74 -34.60
CA SER A 107 21.19 11.90 -35.54
C SER A 107 20.13 10.83 -35.32
N HIS A 108 18.87 11.23 -35.25
CA HIS A 108 17.72 10.33 -35.14
C HIS A 108 17.12 10.12 -36.54
N GLY A 109 17.22 8.89 -37.04
CA GLY A 109 16.52 8.50 -38.26
C GLY A 109 15.25 7.70 -37.91
N ARG A 110 14.16 7.95 -38.60
CA ARG A 110 12.91 7.19 -38.46
C ARG A 110 12.85 6.16 -39.57
N ALA A 111 12.85 4.88 -39.22
CA ALA A 111 12.48 3.80 -40.11
C ALA A 111 11.12 3.25 -39.68
N ASP A 112 10.35 2.68 -40.59
CA ASP A 112 8.96 2.23 -40.40
C ASP A 112 8.75 1.15 -39.32
N ASN A 113 9.80 0.69 -38.65
CA ASN A 113 9.76 -0.36 -37.64
C ASN A 113 10.66 -0.08 -36.41
N GLY A 114 10.61 1.12 -35.84
CA GLY A 114 11.28 1.40 -34.58
C GLY A 114 12.41 2.43 -34.67
N LEU A 115 12.73 3.01 -33.54
CA LEU A 115 13.84 3.94 -33.37
C LEU A 115 15.16 3.16 -33.39
N ILE A 116 16.02 3.43 -34.38
CA ILE A 116 17.39 2.92 -34.42
C ILE A 116 18.31 4.10 -34.15
N ALA A 117 19.12 4.03 -33.10
CA ALA A 117 20.20 4.96 -32.86
C ALA A 117 21.49 4.37 -33.46
N GLU A 118 21.98 4.97 -34.53
CA GLU A 118 23.29 4.63 -35.10
C GLU A 118 24.36 5.63 -34.65
N CYS A 119 25.39 5.13 -33.98
CA CYS A 119 26.59 5.90 -33.65
C CYS A 119 27.61 5.71 -34.74
N HIS A 120 27.89 6.73 -35.55
CA HIS A 120 28.99 6.70 -36.51
C HIS A 120 30.27 7.29 -35.89
N GLY A 121 31.20 6.42 -35.52
CA GLY A 121 32.56 6.80 -35.18
C GLY A 121 33.45 6.80 -36.44
N ARG A 122 34.08 7.90 -36.76
CA ARG A 122 35.13 7.96 -37.81
C ARG A 122 36.47 7.62 -37.18
N ALA A 123 37.07 6.51 -37.60
CA ALA A 123 38.44 6.18 -37.24
C ALA A 123 39.39 6.84 -38.24
N ASP A 124 40.17 7.81 -37.83
CA ASP A 124 41.34 8.27 -38.55
C ASP A 124 42.59 7.56 -37.99
N HIS A 125 43.24 6.80 -38.91
CA HIS A 125 44.55 6.24 -38.68
C HIS A 125 45.65 7.30 -38.87
N GLY A 126 46.35 7.65 -37.81
CA GLY A 126 47.54 8.48 -37.89
C GLY A 126 48.48 8.15 -36.73
N ALA A 127 49.62 7.52 -37.08
CA ALA A 127 50.63 7.07 -36.15
C ALA A 127 51.46 8.19 -35.53
N LEU A 128 52.06 7.89 -34.37
CA LEU A 128 53.32 8.33 -33.78
C LEU A 128 53.25 9.02 -32.42
N GLY A 129 53.62 8.26 -31.47
CA GLY A 129 54.34 8.39 -30.24
C GLY A 129 54.46 9.75 -29.53
N ARG A 130 54.06 9.74 -28.24
CA ARG A 130 54.91 10.22 -27.13
C ARG A 130 54.18 9.93 -25.79
N GLU A 131 54.96 9.40 -24.86
CA GLU A 131 54.58 9.23 -23.45
C GLU A 131 54.20 10.56 -22.80
N GLY A 132 53.12 10.56 -22.03
CA GLY A 132 52.72 11.71 -21.21
C GLY A 132 51.41 11.45 -20.49
N ALA A 133 51.50 11.31 -19.18
CA ALA A 133 50.51 11.45 -18.12
C ALA A 133 49.01 11.32 -18.48
N GLY A 134 48.34 10.36 -17.83
CA GLY A 134 46.94 10.01 -18.01
C GLY A 134 45.97 11.20 -17.86
N ILE A 135 45.31 11.48 -18.98
CA ILE A 135 44.05 12.19 -19.00
C ILE A 135 43.01 11.11 -19.13
N GLY A 136 42.11 11.02 -18.13
CA GLY A 136 41.02 10.08 -18.12
C GLY A 136 40.18 10.19 -19.41
N ARG A 137 39.87 9.05 -20.01
CA ARG A 137 39.04 8.96 -21.20
C ARG A 137 37.70 9.61 -20.95
N ALA A 138 37.30 10.51 -21.83
CA ALA A 138 35.95 11.05 -21.94
C ALA A 138 34.92 9.91 -21.96
N GLY A 139 33.86 10.06 -21.19
CA GLY A 139 32.90 9.03 -20.86
C GLY A 139 32.35 8.26 -22.07
N GLU A 140 32.40 6.93 -21.96
CA GLU A 140 31.61 6.05 -22.79
C GLU A 140 30.15 6.32 -22.52
N CYS A 141 29.37 6.76 -23.55
CA CYS A 141 27.91 6.66 -23.50
C CYS A 141 27.55 5.22 -23.14
N ALA A 142 26.99 4.99 -21.98
CA ALA A 142 26.53 3.66 -21.63
C ALA A 142 25.43 3.28 -22.63
N ALA A 143 25.72 2.31 -23.50
CA ALA A 143 24.73 1.83 -24.45
C ALA A 143 23.53 1.26 -23.69
N LEU A 144 22.32 1.58 -24.16
CA LEU A 144 21.11 1.00 -23.61
C LEU A 144 21.17 -0.53 -23.63
N PRO A 145 20.61 -1.23 -22.63
CA PRO A 145 20.57 -2.68 -22.62
C PRO A 145 19.88 -3.24 -23.87
N ALA A 146 20.41 -4.34 -24.44
CA ALA A 146 19.75 -5.03 -25.54
C ALA A 146 18.39 -5.58 -25.08
N ALA A 147 17.35 -5.45 -25.92
CA ALA A 147 16.00 -5.92 -25.64
C ALA A 147 15.33 -6.49 -26.90
N ASP A 148 14.36 -7.38 -26.69
CA ASP A 148 13.53 -7.96 -27.76
C ASP A 148 12.44 -6.98 -28.20
N GLU A 149 11.97 -6.14 -27.26
CA GLU A 149 10.93 -5.12 -27.47
C GLU A 149 11.31 -3.82 -26.76
N ILE A 150 11.14 -2.69 -27.45
CA ILE A 150 11.36 -1.35 -26.88
C ILE A 150 10.02 -0.63 -26.81
N ILE A 151 9.70 -0.11 -25.63
CA ILE A 151 8.46 0.63 -25.34
C ILE A 151 8.83 2.09 -25.03
N ASP A 152 8.51 3.00 -25.94
CA ASP A 152 8.70 4.43 -25.73
C ASP A 152 7.57 5.00 -24.86
N CYS A 153 7.91 5.44 -23.66
CA CYS A 153 6.99 6.02 -22.70
C CYS A 153 6.67 7.51 -23.03
N ARG A 154 7.45 8.18 -23.87
CA ARG A 154 7.23 9.57 -24.31
C ARG A 154 7.13 10.56 -23.15
N GLY A 155 7.99 10.45 -22.17
CA GLY A 155 7.98 11.30 -20.99
C GLY A 155 6.80 11.05 -20.03
N ALA A 156 6.07 9.95 -20.20
CA ALA A 156 4.99 9.60 -19.28
C ALA A 156 5.52 8.92 -18.03
N MET A 157 4.74 9.01 -16.94
CA MET A 157 5.03 8.35 -15.67
C MET A 157 4.85 6.84 -15.80
N LEU A 158 5.90 6.09 -15.43
CA LEU A 158 5.89 4.65 -15.24
C LEU A 158 6.06 4.36 -13.76
N MET A 159 5.09 3.68 -13.14
CA MET A 159 5.02 3.45 -11.71
C MET A 159 4.64 2.00 -11.39
N PRO A 160 4.90 1.48 -10.16
CA PRO A 160 4.39 0.19 -9.76
C PRO A 160 2.85 0.18 -9.76
N ALA A 161 2.26 -0.96 -10.10
CA ALA A 161 0.82 -1.19 -9.96
C ALA A 161 0.40 -1.12 -8.50
N PHE A 162 -0.85 -0.75 -8.24
CA PHE A 162 -1.41 -0.72 -6.90
C PHE A 162 -1.47 -2.12 -6.28
N CYS A 163 -1.30 -2.17 -4.95
CA CYS A 163 -1.43 -3.36 -4.13
C CYS A 163 -2.62 -3.18 -3.19
N ASP A 164 -3.75 -3.79 -3.53
CA ASP A 164 -4.97 -3.74 -2.73
C ASP A 164 -4.96 -4.88 -1.71
N SER A 165 -4.59 -4.54 -0.48
CA SER A 165 -4.33 -5.50 0.59
C SER A 165 -5.57 -5.94 1.37
N TYR A 166 -6.77 -5.62 0.87
CA TYR A 166 -8.00 -5.94 1.58
C TYR A 166 -9.21 -5.91 0.65
N THR A 167 -9.70 -7.07 0.25
CA THR A 167 -10.95 -7.19 -0.53
C THR A 167 -11.74 -8.44 -0.15
N HIS A 168 -13.04 -8.44 -0.51
CA HIS A 168 -13.94 -9.59 -0.40
C HIS A 168 -14.66 -9.82 -1.74
N ILE A 169 -13.93 -9.86 -2.85
CA ILE A 169 -14.53 -9.86 -4.19
C ILE A 169 -15.21 -11.16 -4.60
N VAL A 170 -15.10 -12.25 -3.80
CA VAL A 170 -15.87 -13.48 -4.01
C VAL A 170 -17.18 -13.39 -3.26
N TYR A 171 -18.21 -12.92 -3.94
CA TYR A 171 -19.59 -12.86 -3.45
C TYR A 171 -20.59 -12.97 -4.59
N ALA A 172 -21.83 -13.36 -4.29
CA ALA A 172 -22.92 -13.51 -5.25
C ALA A 172 -23.81 -12.27 -5.30
N GLY A 173 -24.01 -11.76 -6.53
CA GLY A 173 -24.89 -10.61 -6.78
C GLY A 173 -24.37 -9.30 -6.18
N SER A 174 -25.30 -8.41 -5.84
CA SER A 174 -25.02 -7.09 -5.24
C SER A 174 -26.00 -6.80 -4.11
N ARG A 175 -25.78 -5.71 -3.39
CA ARG A 175 -26.62 -5.24 -2.29
C ARG A 175 -27.20 -3.84 -2.55
N GLU A 176 -27.39 -3.46 -3.83
CA GLU A 176 -27.93 -2.14 -4.20
C GLU A 176 -29.33 -1.88 -3.64
N GLY A 177 -30.13 -2.91 -3.41
CA GLY A 177 -31.43 -2.77 -2.73
C GLY A 177 -31.30 -2.24 -1.31
N GLU A 178 -30.28 -2.67 -0.57
CA GLU A 178 -29.98 -2.19 0.78
C GLU A 178 -29.44 -0.76 0.78
N PHE A 179 -28.81 -0.33 -0.32
CA PHE A 179 -28.36 1.05 -0.46
C PHE A 179 -29.53 2.04 -0.42
N LEU A 180 -30.65 1.70 -1.07
CA LEU A 180 -31.87 2.51 -0.98
C LEU A 180 -32.43 2.55 0.44
N ASP A 181 -32.43 1.43 1.14
CA ASP A 181 -32.86 1.37 2.54
C ASP A 181 -32.00 2.28 3.43
N LYS A 182 -30.68 2.31 3.24
CA LYS A 182 -29.77 3.22 3.95
C LYS A 182 -30.07 4.69 3.65
N ILE A 183 -30.27 5.06 2.38
CA ILE A 183 -30.64 6.44 1.99
C ILE A 183 -31.94 6.86 2.66
N ASN A 184 -32.88 5.95 2.81
CA ASN A 184 -34.16 6.19 3.50
C ASN A 184 -34.04 6.21 5.04
N GLY A 185 -32.81 6.09 5.58
CA GLY A 185 -32.52 6.24 7.00
C GLY A 185 -32.77 4.97 7.84
N LEU A 186 -32.89 3.79 7.22
CA LEU A 186 -33.00 2.55 7.96
C LEU A 186 -31.67 2.20 8.64
N SER A 187 -31.76 1.79 9.91
CA SER A 187 -30.57 1.28 10.64
C SER A 187 -30.14 -0.08 10.10
N TYR A 188 -28.88 -0.46 10.39
CA TYR A 188 -28.35 -1.77 10.02
C TYR A 188 -29.23 -2.92 10.53
N GLU A 189 -29.72 -2.83 11.77
CA GLU A 189 -30.62 -3.84 12.36
C GLU A 189 -31.97 -3.91 11.63
N GLN A 190 -32.52 -2.77 11.21
CA GLN A 190 -33.76 -2.72 10.43
C GLN A 190 -33.58 -3.36 9.04
N ILE A 191 -32.44 -3.12 8.38
CA ILE A 191 -32.09 -3.76 7.11
C ILE A 191 -31.91 -5.25 7.31
N ALA A 192 -31.18 -5.68 8.34
CA ALA A 192 -30.99 -7.08 8.68
C ALA A 192 -32.31 -7.81 8.97
N SER A 193 -33.22 -7.18 9.73
CA SER A 193 -34.54 -7.75 10.05
C SER A 193 -35.45 -7.90 8.83
N ARG A 194 -35.21 -7.15 7.75
CA ARG A 194 -35.88 -7.28 6.44
C ARG A 194 -35.27 -8.35 5.55
N GLY A 195 -34.29 -9.11 6.05
CA GLY A 195 -33.60 -10.16 5.32
C GLY A 195 -32.38 -9.67 4.53
N GLY A 196 -31.89 -8.45 4.78
CA GLY A 196 -30.64 -7.92 4.25
C GLY A 196 -29.42 -8.30 5.10
N GLY A 197 -28.32 -7.61 4.89
CA GLY A 197 -27.08 -7.79 5.63
C GLY A 197 -26.24 -8.98 5.19
N ILE A 198 -25.23 -9.32 6.01
CA ILE A 198 -24.26 -10.36 5.71
C ILE A 198 -24.91 -11.75 5.56
N LEU A 199 -25.97 -12.03 6.33
CA LEU A 199 -26.66 -13.32 6.28
C LEU A 199 -27.42 -13.54 4.95
N ASN A 200 -27.87 -12.46 4.30
CA ASN A 200 -28.44 -12.52 2.96
C ASN A 200 -27.36 -12.80 1.92
N SER A 201 -26.21 -12.14 2.03
CA SER A 201 -25.06 -12.43 1.16
C SER A 201 -24.60 -13.88 1.30
N ALA A 202 -24.58 -14.42 2.52
CA ALA A 202 -24.25 -15.83 2.78
C ALA A 202 -25.25 -16.78 2.12
N GLN A 203 -26.55 -16.51 2.21
CA GLN A 203 -27.56 -17.35 1.57
C GLN A 203 -27.42 -17.33 0.03
N ARG A 204 -27.22 -16.15 -0.58
CA ARG A 204 -26.99 -16.06 -2.02
C ARG A 204 -25.73 -16.81 -2.44
N LEU A 205 -24.65 -16.71 -1.67
CA LEU A 205 -23.41 -17.44 -1.92
C LEU A 205 -23.65 -18.95 -1.82
N HIS A 206 -24.44 -19.41 -0.81
CA HIS A 206 -24.81 -20.82 -0.66
C HIS A 206 -25.49 -21.36 -1.92
N ASP A 207 -26.43 -20.59 -2.48
CA ASP A 207 -27.26 -20.99 -3.62
C ASP A 207 -26.51 -20.85 -4.98
N THR A 208 -25.34 -20.19 -5.01
CA THR A 208 -24.57 -19.93 -6.24
C THR A 208 -23.46 -20.97 -6.41
N SER A 209 -23.28 -21.47 -7.63
CA SER A 209 -22.24 -22.45 -7.94
C SER A 209 -20.82 -21.86 -7.86
N GLU A 210 -19.80 -22.71 -7.67
CA GLU A 210 -18.40 -22.28 -7.70
C GLU A 210 -18.00 -21.64 -9.04
N ASP A 211 -18.53 -22.16 -10.17
CA ASP A 211 -18.25 -21.61 -11.50
C ASP A 211 -18.82 -20.21 -11.68
N GLU A 212 -20.03 -19.97 -11.18
CA GLU A 212 -20.66 -18.66 -11.26
C GLU A 212 -20.00 -17.66 -10.32
N LEU A 213 -19.67 -18.06 -9.09
CA LEU A 213 -18.88 -17.23 -8.15
C LEU A 213 -17.53 -16.85 -8.74
N TYR A 214 -16.85 -17.80 -9.38
CA TYR A 214 -15.59 -17.56 -10.07
C TYR A 214 -15.76 -16.56 -11.22
N ALA A 215 -16.76 -16.73 -12.08
CA ALA A 215 -17.01 -15.84 -13.21
C ALA A 215 -17.27 -14.40 -12.74
N GLN A 216 -18.16 -14.20 -11.75
CA GLN A 216 -18.45 -12.90 -11.17
C GLN A 216 -17.22 -12.26 -10.50
N ALA A 217 -16.41 -13.04 -9.80
CA ALA A 217 -15.19 -12.54 -9.16
C ALA A 217 -14.13 -12.14 -10.20
N MET A 218 -13.97 -12.89 -11.29
CA MET A 218 -13.03 -12.57 -12.37
C MET A 218 -13.40 -11.28 -13.11
N GLU A 219 -14.69 -10.95 -13.25
CA GLU A 219 -15.13 -9.66 -13.78
C GLU A 219 -14.63 -8.51 -12.89
N ARG A 220 -14.73 -8.65 -11.54
CA ARG A 220 -14.23 -7.68 -10.56
C ARG A 220 -12.71 -7.58 -10.59
N VAL A 221 -12.00 -8.70 -10.68
CA VAL A 221 -10.53 -8.72 -10.87
C VAL A 221 -10.14 -7.95 -12.13
N ALA A 222 -10.83 -8.21 -13.26
CA ALA A 222 -10.54 -7.52 -14.51
C ALA A 222 -10.81 -6.01 -14.42
N GLU A 223 -11.85 -5.59 -13.68
CA GLU A 223 -12.14 -4.19 -13.42
C GLU A 223 -11.03 -3.53 -12.59
N MET A 224 -10.64 -4.14 -11.46
CA MET A 224 -9.55 -3.65 -10.61
C MET A 224 -8.24 -3.53 -11.39
N MET A 225 -7.92 -4.52 -12.23
CA MET A 225 -6.74 -4.48 -13.08
C MET A 225 -6.79 -3.32 -14.08
N ARG A 226 -7.95 -3.06 -14.73
CA ARG A 226 -8.09 -1.91 -15.63
C ARG A 226 -7.88 -0.57 -14.91
N GLN A 227 -8.16 -0.52 -13.61
CA GLN A 227 -7.96 0.65 -12.76
C GLN A 227 -6.52 0.77 -12.22
N GLY A 228 -5.65 -0.22 -12.50
CA GLY A 228 -4.23 -0.19 -12.15
C GLY A 228 -3.81 -1.10 -11.00
N THR A 229 -4.69 -1.96 -10.49
CA THR A 229 -4.35 -2.89 -9.40
C THR A 229 -3.64 -4.12 -9.96
N GLY A 230 -2.40 -4.38 -9.51
CA GLY A 230 -1.58 -5.53 -9.93
C GLY A 230 -1.48 -6.63 -8.88
N SER A 231 -1.78 -6.32 -7.62
CA SER A 231 -1.77 -7.28 -6.51
C SER A 231 -3.04 -7.14 -5.68
N ILE A 232 -3.68 -8.26 -5.34
CA ILE A 232 -5.01 -8.28 -4.71
C ILE A 232 -5.01 -9.31 -3.57
N GLU A 233 -5.36 -8.90 -2.37
CA GLU A 233 -5.73 -9.83 -1.31
C GLU A 233 -7.23 -10.08 -1.35
N ILE A 234 -7.61 -11.35 -1.36
CA ILE A 234 -9.01 -11.78 -1.39
C ILE A 234 -9.31 -12.57 -0.11
N LYS A 235 -10.23 -12.05 0.70
CA LYS A 235 -10.71 -12.68 1.93
C LYS A 235 -11.98 -13.49 1.66
N SER A 236 -12.13 -14.64 2.34
CA SER A 236 -13.42 -15.32 2.49
C SER A 236 -14.33 -14.55 3.45
N GLY A 237 -15.30 -15.18 4.10
CA GLY A 237 -16.10 -14.57 5.16
C GLY A 237 -17.58 -14.32 4.81
N TYR A 238 -18.03 -14.79 3.65
CA TYR A 238 -19.45 -14.79 3.30
C TYR A 238 -20.06 -16.20 3.25
N GLY A 239 -19.29 -17.23 3.62
CA GLY A 239 -19.82 -18.60 3.74
C GLY A 239 -20.62 -18.79 5.01
N LEU A 240 -20.11 -18.30 6.13
CA LEU A 240 -20.67 -18.36 7.48
C LEU A 240 -21.04 -19.80 7.94
N ASN A 241 -20.43 -20.79 7.35
CA ASN A 241 -20.42 -22.19 7.72
C ASN A 241 -19.22 -22.89 7.07
N PRO A 242 -18.78 -24.06 7.57
CA PRO A 242 -17.58 -24.71 7.05
C PRO A 242 -17.63 -25.02 5.55
N GLN A 243 -18.75 -25.51 5.04
CA GLN A 243 -18.88 -25.93 3.65
C GLN A 243 -18.74 -24.76 2.68
N ASP A 244 -19.40 -23.62 2.97
CA ASP A 244 -19.42 -22.46 2.07
C ASP A 244 -18.15 -21.60 2.23
N GLU A 245 -17.54 -21.54 3.41
CA GLU A 245 -16.22 -20.91 3.58
C GLU A 245 -15.14 -21.64 2.75
N LEU A 246 -15.10 -22.97 2.82
CA LEU A 246 -14.19 -23.77 1.99
C LEU A 246 -14.50 -23.65 0.49
N LYS A 247 -15.77 -23.54 0.13
CA LYS A 247 -16.21 -23.23 -1.24
C LYS A 247 -15.62 -21.91 -1.72
N MET A 248 -15.69 -20.85 -0.90
CA MET A 248 -15.08 -19.56 -1.22
C MET A 248 -13.56 -19.69 -1.40
N LEU A 249 -12.88 -20.38 -0.50
CA LEU A 249 -11.41 -20.56 -0.57
C LEU A 249 -11.01 -21.32 -1.84
N ARG A 250 -11.78 -22.34 -2.28
CA ARG A 250 -11.54 -23.03 -3.57
C ARG A 250 -11.71 -22.10 -4.76
N VAL A 251 -12.71 -21.23 -4.73
CA VAL A 251 -12.90 -20.20 -5.79
C VAL A 251 -11.74 -19.22 -5.80
N ILE A 252 -11.27 -18.74 -4.64
CA ILE A 252 -10.11 -17.84 -4.54
C ILE A 252 -8.84 -18.52 -5.04
N ASP A 253 -8.62 -19.79 -4.70
CA ASP A 253 -7.47 -20.56 -5.19
C ASP A 253 -7.51 -20.72 -6.72
N ARG A 254 -8.68 -20.91 -7.31
CA ARG A 254 -8.87 -20.92 -8.76
C ARG A 254 -8.52 -19.57 -9.39
N ILE A 255 -8.94 -18.44 -8.77
CA ILE A 255 -8.58 -17.09 -9.19
C ILE A 255 -7.06 -16.91 -9.11
N LYS A 256 -6.43 -17.30 -7.99
CA LYS A 256 -4.98 -17.21 -7.75
C LYS A 256 -4.16 -17.91 -8.85
N ARG A 257 -4.67 -19.02 -9.40
CA ARG A 257 -4.01 -19.77 -10.48
C ARG A 257 -4.25 -19.20 -11.88
N SER A 258 -5.35 -18.49 -12.10
CA SER A 258 -5.77 -18.06 -13.44
C SER A 258 -5.61 -16.56 -13.69
N ALA A 259 -5.69 -15.71 -12.65
CA ALA A 259 -5.56 -14.28 -12.80
C ALA A 259 -4.11 -13.88 -13.10
N PRO A 260 -3.85 -12.90 -13.99
CA PRO A 260 -2.51 -12.33 -14.17
C PRO A 260 -2.00 -11.62 -12.92
N ALA A 261 -2.91 -10.96 -12.15
CA ALA A 261 -2.60 -10.28 -10.90
C ALA A 261 -1.99 -11.22 -9.86
N LEU A 262 -1.16 -10.67 -8.97
CA LEU A 262 -0.65 -11.40 -7.81
C LEU A 262 -1.74 -11.50 -6.75
N VAL A 263 -2.22 -12.70 -6.45
CA VAL A 263 -3.32 -12.92 -5.50
C VAL A 263 -2.79 -13.52 -4.19
N ARG A 264 -3.26 -12.99 -3.06
CA ARG A 264 -3.14 -13.57 -1.72
C ARG A 264 -4.51 -13.94 -1.20
N THR A 265 -4.58 -15.02 -0.44
CA THR A 265 -5.82 -15.59 0.08
C THR A 265 -5.85 -15.46 1.61
N THR A 266 -6.95 -14.93 2.15
CA THR A 266 -7.16 -14.80 3.59
C THR A 266 -8.41 -15.58 4.00
N PHE A 267 -8.26 -16.49 4.94
CA PHE A 267 -9.38 -17.18 5.56
C PHE A 267 -10.00 -16.31 6.65
N LEU A 268 -11.23 -15.87 6.45
CA LEU A 268 -12.02 -15.07 7.40
C LEU A 268 -13.29 -15.81 7.82
N GLY A 269 -13.17 -17.04 8.32
CA GLY A 269 -14.33 -17.79 8.81
C GLY A 269 -15.08 -17.07 9.94
N ALA A 270 -14.37 -16.28 10.74
CA ALA A 270 -14.93 -15.49 11.82
C ALA A 270 -15.28 -14.04 11.40
N HIS A 271 -16.12 -13.89 10.39
CA HIS A 271 -16.66 -12.60 9.94
C HIS A 271 -17.99 -12.26 10.64
N ALA A 272 -18.87 -13.25 10.78
CA ALA A 272 -20.11 -13.16 11.58
C ALA A 272 -20.50 -14.59 12.00
N VAL A 273 -21.33 -14.70 13.04
CA VAL A 273 -21.86 -16.00 13.46
C VAL A 273 -22.88 -16.51 12.46
N GLY A 274 -22.67 -17.71 11.94
CA GLY A 274 -23.55 -18.35 10.97
C GLY A 274 -24.90 -18.77 11.57
N ARG A 275 -25.92 -18.89 10.73
CA ARG A 275 -27.26 -19.34 11.15
C ARG A 275 -27.20 -20.73 11.76
N GLY A 276 -27.89 -20.92 12.88
CA GLY A 276 -28.01 -22.23 13.54
C GLY A 276 -26.88 -22.58 14.51
N TYR A 277 -25.89 -21.70 14.66
CA TYR A 277 -24.82 -21.84 15.65
C TYR A 277 -25.05 -20.93 16.85
N SER A 278 -24.72 -21.39 18.03
CA SER A 278 -24.37 -20.50 19.14
C SER A 278 -22.99 -19.87 18.87
N HIS A 279 -22.65 -18.79 19.56
CA HIS A 279 -21.36 -18.12 19.40
C HIS A 279 -20.16 -19.07 19.61
N SER A 280 -20.17 -19.82 20.74
CA SER A 280 -19.09 -20.74 21.09
C SER A 280 -18.97 -21.94 20.15
N GLU A 281 -20.08 -22.48 19.65
CA GLU A 281 -20.09 -23.53 18.63
C GLU A 281 -19.48 -23.03 17.32
N TYR A 282 -19.81 -21.79 16.92
CA TYR A 282 -19.27 -21.23 15.70
C TYR A 282 -17.76 -20.98 15.77
N VAL A 283 -17.26 -20.42 16.87
CA VAL A 283 -15.82 -20.24 17.12
C VAL A 283 -15.10 -21.61 17.07
N SER A 284 -15.71 -22.66 17.63
CA SER A 284 -15.15 -24.01 17.56
C SER A 284 -15.14 -24.53 16.11
N ALA A 285 -16.23 -24.37 15.36
CA ALA A 285 -16.32 -24.77 13.96
C ALA A 285 -15.28 -24.05 13.08
N VAL A 286 -15.00 -22.76 13.33
CA VAL A 286 -13.93 -22.02 12.63
C VAL A 286 -12.56 -22.62 12.93
N CYS A 287 -12.28 -22.99 14.20
CA CYS A 287 -11.02 -23.65 14.56
C CYS A 287 -10.92 -25.07 13.96
N ASP A 288 -12.01 -25.82 13.90
CA ASP A 288 -12.02 -27.19 13.39
C ASP A 288 -11.78 -27.26 11.87
N MET A 289 -12.24 -26.24 11.09
CA MET A 289 -11.97 -26.17 9.65
C MET A 289 -10.58 -25.59 9.32
N MET A 290 -9.85 -25.05 10.30
CA MET A 290 -8.57 -24.37 10.09
C MET A 290 -7.53 -25.20 9.32
N PRO A 291 -7.32 -26.51 9.59
CA PRO A 291 -6.33 -27.30 8.85
C PRO A 291 -6.63 -27.39 7.35
N GLU A 292 -7.92 -27.51 6.96
CA GLU A 292 -8.32 -27.53 5.55
C GLU A 292 -8.19 -26.15 4.93
N ALA A 293 -8.65 -25.10 5.62
CA ALA A 293 -8.53 -23.71 5.18
C ALA A 293 -7.06 -23.31 4.96
N ALA A 294 -6.14 -23.74 5.83
CA ALA A 294 -4.72 -23.46 5.72
C ALA A 294 -4.05 -24.06 4.48
N SER A 295 -4.64 -25.10 3.88
CA SER A 295 -4.15 -25.63 2.61
C SER A 295 -4.44 -24.72 1.41
N LEU A 296 -5.37 -23.76 1.55
CA LEU A 296 -5.86 -22.87 0.49
C LEU A 296 -5.56 -21.39 0.79
N ALA A 297 -5.26 -21.03 2.04
CA ALA A 297 -5.07 -19.66 2.49
C ALA A 297 -3.61 -19.34 2.84
N ASP A 298 -3.24 -18.06 2.70
CA ASP A 298 -1.95 -17.52 3.12
C ASP A 298 -2.05 -16.90 4.55
N PHE A 299 -3.25 -16.44 4.94
CA PHE A 299 -3.52 -15.74 6.20
C PHE A 299 -4.81 -16.23 6.85
N VAL A 300 -4.93 -15.97 8.17
CA VAL A 300 -6.17 -16.10 8.93
C VAL A 300 -6.58 -14.73 9.45
N ASP A 301 -7.88 -14.46 9.47
CA ASP A 301 -8.43 -13.16 9.89
C ASP A 301 -9.68 -13.36 10.76
N ILE A 302 -10.03 -12.34 11.54
CA ILE A 302 -11.20 -12.30 12.40
C ILE A 302 -11.75 -10.89 12.54
N PHE A 303 -13.07 -10.74 12.59
CA PHE A 303 -13.74 -9.48 12.89
C PHE A 303 -13.90 -9.31 14.41
N CYS A 304 -12.86 -8.74 15.05
CA CYS A 304 -12.86 -8.44 16.47
C CYS A 304 -13.57 -7.10 16.74
N GLU A 305 -14.87 -7.18 17.00
CA GLU A 305 -15.70 -5.99 17.18
C GLU A 305 -16.85 -6.25 18.15
N ARG A 306 -17.31 -5.20 18.85
CA ARG A 306 -18.44 -5.28 19.76
C ARG A 306 -19.69 -5.80 19.04
N GLY A 307 -20.28 -6.88 19.56
CA GLY A 307 -21.45 -7.54 18.95
C GLY A 307 -21.11 -8.60 17.91
N PHE A 308 -19.82 -8.81 17.59
CA PHE A 308 -19.31 -9.87 16.72
C PHE A 308 -18.41 -10.81 17.51
N PHE A 309 -17.10 -10.76 17.36
CA PHE A 309 -16.16 -11.61 18.07
C PHE A 309 -15.36 -10.81 19.10
N THR A 310 -15.09 -11.44 20.24
CA THR A 310 -14.35 -10.85 21.35
C THR A 310 -12.85 -10.94 21.16
N THR A 311 -12.08 -10.26 22.01
CA THR A 311 -10.62 -10.39 22.07
C THR A 311 -10.17 -11.81 22.39
N ASP A 312 -10.90 -12.54 23.26
CA ASP A 312 -10.61 -13.95 23.59
C ASP A 312 -10.83 -14.88 22.38
N ASP A 313 -11.89 -14.64 21.60
CA ASP A 313 -12.13 -15.35 20.35
C ASP A 313 -11.01 -15.08 19.35
N ALA A 314 -10.55 -13.82 19.27
CA ALA A 314 -9.46 -13.43 18.39
C ALA A 314 -8.15 -14.15 18.77
N GLU A 315 -7.78 -14.16 20.04
CA GLU A 315 -6.60 -14.91 20.50
C GLU A 315 -6.73 -16.39 20.14
N ARG A 316 -7.89 -17.01 20.39
CA ARG A 316 -8.13 -18.43 20.10
C ARG A 316 -8.01 -18.73 18.61
N ILE A 317 -8.66 -17.96 17.73
CA ILE A 317 -8.71 -18.21 16.29
C ILE A 317 -7.34 -17.93 15.66
N LEU A 318 -6.68 -16.80 16.01
CA LEU A 318 -5.35 -16.49 15.52
C LEU A 318 -4.31 -17.52 15.97
N ALA A 319 -4.43 -18.05 17.21
CA ALA A 319 -3.59 -19.14 17.67
C ALA A 319 -3.87 -20.47 16.92
N CYS A 320 -5.14 -20.77 16.56
CA CYS A 320 -5.47 -21.91 15.70
C CYS A 320 -4.80 -21.77 14.32
N GLY A 321 -4.90 -20.59 13.70
CA GLY A 321 -4.23 -20.30 12.42
C GLY A 321 -2.72 -20.43 12.50
N GLY A 322 -2.11 -19.86 13.55
CA GLY A 322 -0.66 -19.95 13.77
C GLY A 322 -0.14 -21.38 13.91
N ARG A 323 -0.91 -22.29 14.57
CA ARG A 323 -0.57 -23.72 14.62
C ARG A 323 -0.63 -24.41 13.26
N CYS A 324 -1.43 -23.89 12.33
CA CYS A 324 -1.54 -24.38 10.96
C CYS A 324 -0.60 -23.63 9.98
N GLY A 325 0.29 -22.75 10.48
CA GLY A 325 1.26 -22.02 9.67
C GLY A 325 0.73 -20.72 9.05
N LEU A 326 -0.51 -20.31 9.34
CA LEU A 326 -1.08 -19.05 8.87
C LEU A 326 -0.63 -17.89 9.76
N ARG A 327 -0.24 -16.76 9.14
CA ARG A 327 -0.04 -15.51 9.88
C ARG A 327 -1.38 -14.79 10.04
N GLY A 328 -1.59 -14.17 11.22
CA GLY A 328 -2.81 -13.46 11.54
C GLY A 328 -2.94 -12.11 10.84
N LYS A 329 -4.18 -11.71 10.59
CA LYS A 329 -4.67 -10.36 10.31
C LYS A 329 -5.87 -10.14 11.22
N ILE A 330 -6.34 -8.92 11.38
CA ILE A 330 -7.49 -8.66 12.25
C ILE A 330 -8.27 -7.41 11.81
N HIS A 331 -9.58 -7.54 11.61
CA HIS A 331 -10.50 -6.40 11.55
C HIS A 331 -10.64 -5.85 12.97
N ALA A 332 -10.28 -4.62 13.20
CA ALA A 332 -10.23 -4.03 14.52
C ALA A 332 -10.71 -2.58 14.53
N ASN A 333 -11.44 -2.21 15.56
CA ASN A 333 -11.80 -0.83 15.85
C ASN A 333 -12.55 -0.12 14.69
N GLN A 334 -13.41 -0.85 13.97
CA GLN A 334 -14.27 -0.28 12.93
C GLN A 334 -15.45 0.52 13.52
N LEU A 335 -16.16 -0.08 14.47
CA LEU A 335 -17.38 0.47 15.05
C LEU A 335 -17.17 0.97 16.49
N SER A 336 -16.21 0.38 17.21
CA SER A 336 -15.90 0.71 18.61
C SER A 336 -14.40 0.47 18.90
N CYS A 337 -13.91 1.00 20.02
CA CYS A 337 -12.62 0.60 20.58
C CYS A 337 -12.73 -0.83 21.11
N SER A 338 -12.51 -1.82 20.27
CA SER A 338 -12.78 -3.24 20.55
C SER A 338 -11.66 -3.96 21.31
N GLY A 339 -10.46 -3.37 21.40
CA GLY A 339 -9.24 -4.02 21.90
C GLY A 339 -8.57 -4.91 20.83
N GLY A 340 -9.10 -4.94 19.62
CA GLY A 340 -8.59 -5.77 18.52
C GLY A 340 -7.16 -5.40 18.10
N VAL A 341 -6.78 -4.12 18.20
CA VAL A 341 -5.41 -3.66 17.88
C VAL A 341 -4.41 -4.30 18.85
N GLN A 342 -4.70 -4.27 20.16
CA GLN A 342 -3.84 -4.84 21.19
C GLN A 342 -3.68 -6.35 21.02
N VAL A 343 -4.77 -7.04 20.73
CA VAL A 343 -4.76 -8.49 20.47
C VAL A 343 -4.02 -8.82 19.17
N GLY A 344 -4.24 -8.07 18.11
CA GLY A 344 -3.53 -8.25 16.84
C GLY A 344 -2.01 -8.16 17.01
N VAL A 345 -1.54 -7.12 17.70
CA VAL A 345 -0.11 -6.95 18.03
C VAL A 345 0.40 -8.08 18.92
N LYS A 346 -0.33 -8.43 19.98
CA LYS A 346 0.02 -9.53 20.89
C LYS A 346 0.19 -10.87 20.15
N CYS A 347 -0.68 -11.15 19.18
CA CYS A 347 -0.65 -12.37 18.38
C CYS A 347 0.32 -12.31 17.19
N GLY A 348 1.04 -11.20 16.98
CA GLY A 348 1.99 -11.02 15.88
C GLY A 348 1.31 -10.94 14.51
N ALA A 349 0.10 -10.38 14.45
CA ALA A 349 -0.61 -10.16 13.19
C ALA A 349 0.21 -9.33 12.22
N LEU A 350 0.09 -9.64 10.91
CA LEU A 350 0.73 -8.86 9.85
C LEU A 350 0.12 -7.46 9.75
N SER A 351 -1.22 -7.38 9.84
CA SER A 351 -1.93 -6.11 9.82
C SER A 351 -3.06 -6.08 10.83
N VAL A 352 -3.38 -4.87 11.27
CA VAL A 352 -4.63 -4.50 11.92
C VAL A 352 -5.38 -3.58 10.97
N ASP A 353 -6.62 -3.92 10.65
CA ASP A 353 -7.35 -3.37 9.53
C ASP A 353 -8.58 -2.59 10.01
N HIS A 354 -9.06 -1.59 9.26
CA HIS A 354 -10.11 -0.62 9.55
C HIS A 354 -9.63 0.61 10.34
N LEU A 355 -9.68 0.59 11.67
CA LEU A 355 -9.11 1.62 12.56
C LEU A 355 -9.85 2.96 12.53
N GLU A 356 -11.17 2.98 12.24
CA GLU A 356 -12.01 4.17 12.30
C GLU A 356 -12.10 4.73 13.73
N GLN A 357 -12.11 3.83 14.74
CA GLN A 357 -12.21 4.17 16.17
C GLN A 357 -10.86 3.90 16.84
N THR A 358 -9.94 4.85 16.74
CA THR A 358 -8.60 4.73 17.33
C THR A 358 -8.22 5.97 18.13
N GLY A 359 -7.44 5.76 19.18
CA GLY A 359 -6.92 6.77 20.06
C GLY A 359 -5.41 6.67 20.26
N PRO A 360 -4.86 7.39 21.23
CA PRO A 360 -3.43 7.36 21.56
C PRO A 360 -2.93 5.97 22.00
N GLU A 361 -3.79 5.14 22.60
CA GLU A 361 -3.45 3.83 23.12
C GLU A 361 -3.12 2.86 21.97
N GLU A 362 -3.93 2.84 20.91
CA GLU A 362 -3.69 2.03 19.72
C GLU A 362 -2.41 2.44 19.00
N ILE A 363 -2.17 3.75 18.88
CA ILE A 363 -0.94 4.29 18.31
C ILE A 363 0.28 3.83 19.14
N ALA A 364 0.21 3.94 20.47
CA ALA A 364 1.29 3.51 21.36
C ALA A 364 1.56 2.00 21.27
N THR A 365 0.51 1.18 21.15
CA THR A 365 0.61 -0.27 20.99
C THR A 365 1.34 -0.64 19.69
N LEU A 366 1.00 0.01 18.58
CA LEU A 366 1.65 -0.22 17.29
C LEU A 366 3.09 0.29 17.25
N LEU A 367 3.37 1.44 17.90
CA LEU A 367 4.73 1.95 18.04
C LEU A 367 5.62 0.99 18.82
N ALA A 368 5.14 0.45 19.93
CA ALA A 368 5.88 -0.54 20.71
C ALA A 368 6.20 -1.81 19.88
N SER A 369 5.28 -2.26 19.02
CA SER A 369 5.52 -3.36 18.08
C SER A 369 6.63 -3.03 17.08
N LEU A 370 6.59 -1.83 16.49
CA LEU A 370 7.60 -1.36 15.52
C LEU A 370 8.98 -1.23 16.17
N GLU A 371 9.05 -0.65 17.37
CA GLU A 371 10.29 -0.50 18.13
C GLU A 371 10.90 -1.84 18.53
N SER A 372 10.07 -2.79 18.98
CA SER A 372 10.49 -4.16 19.29
C SER A 372 11.09 -4.86 18.06
N TRP A 373 10.46 -4.71 16.90
CA TRP A 373 10.98 -5.27 15.65
C TRP A 373 12.32 -4.63 15.25
N ARG A 374 12.45 -3.30 15.35
CA ARG A 374 13.70 -2.58 15.09
C ARG A 374 14.82 -3.00 16.05
N ALA A 375 14.51 -3.15 17.33
CA ALA A 375 15.46 -3.61 18.35
C ALA A 375 15.95 -5.04 18.10
N ALA A 376 15.11 -5.90 17.53
CA ALA A 376 15.46 -7.26 17.12
C ALA A 376 16.32 -7.32 15.83
N GLY A 377 16.71 -6.17 15.28
CA GLY A 377 17.53 -6.08 14.06
C GLY A 377 16.72 -6.04 12.77
N GLY A 378 15.41 -5.93 12.86
CA GLY A 378 14.54 -5.72 11.72
C GLY A 378 14.79 -4.34 11.08
N GLY A 379 14.88 -4.28 9.75
CA GLY A 379 15.10 -3.01 9.04
C GLY A 379 16.55 -2.55 8.92
N ARG A 380 17.53 -3.39 9.25
CA ARG A 380 18.94 -3.10 9.00
C ARG A 380 19.29 -3.26 7.51
N SER A 381 18.79 -2.33 6.70
CA SER A 381 19.41 -2.03 5.42
C SER A 381 19.41 -0.51 5.29
N ASN A 382 20.60 0.10 5.34
CA ASN A 382 20.91 1.50 4.98
C ASN A 382 20.77 2.64 6.01
N ALA A 383 20.61 2.40 7.32
CA ALA A 383 20.87 3.48 8.29
C ALA A 383 22.37 3.70 8.57
N GLU A 384 23.26 2.81 8.13
CA GLU A 384 24.71 2.93 8.42
C GLU A 384 25.50 3.70 7.36
N SER A 385 24.95 4.04 6.20
CA SER A 385 25.67 4.84 5.20
C SER A 385 25.52 6.36 5.37
N CYS A 386 24.57 6.85 6.19
CA CYS A 386 24.41 8.27 6.46
C CYS A 386 25.05 8.74 7.79
N ALA A 387 25.60 7.85 8.62
CA ALA A 387 26.24 8.21 9.89
C ALA A 387 27.78 8.29 9.82
N ALA A 388 28.40 7.95 8.69
CA ALA A 388 29.87 7.93 8.56
C ALA A 388 30.51 9.27 8.17
N ASP A 389 29.76 10.32 7.85
CA ASP A 389 30.31 11.62 7.40
C ASP A 389 30.20 12.76 8.41
N THR A 390 29.93 12.51 9.70
CA THR A 390 29.90 13.57 10.73
C THR A 390 30.88 13.40 11.88
N GLU A 391 31.94 12.61 11.74
CA GLU A 391 33.07 12.62 12.67
C GLU A 391 34.34 13.19 12.04
N SER A 392 34.34 14.48 11.73
CA SER A 392 35.59 15.25 11.68
C SER A 392 35.35 16.72 12.13
N GLY A 393 35.60 16.97 13.41
CA GLY A 393 36.18 18.20 13.87
C GLY A 393 35.27 19.37 14.16
N ARG A 394 34.91 19.59 15.41
CA ARG A 394 35.41 20.70 16.25
C ARG A 394 34.57 20.88 17.52
N SER A 395 35.20 20.67 18.64
CA SER A 395 34.74 21.08 19.95
C SER A 395 34.64 22.62 20.06
N PHE A 396 33.48 23.14 20.49
CA PHE A 396 33.42 24.38 21.26
C PHE A 396 32.42 24.19 22.39
N GLY A 397 32.97 24.35 23.61
CA GLY A 397 32.23 24.27 24.84
C GLY A 397 31.41 25.53 25.11
N GLY A 398 30.43 25.41 25.98
CA GLY A 398 29.73 26.55 26.57
C GLY A 398 28.36 26.15 27.09
N GLY A 399 28.31 25.67 28.34
CA GLY A 399 27.05 25.44 29.02
C GLY A 399 26.30 26.71 29.36
N ARG A 400 24.97 26.61 29.47
CA ARG A 400 24.17 27.38 30.44
C ARG A 400 22.85 26.68 30.71
N SER A 401 22.53 26.65 31.98
CA SER A 401 21.44 26.02 32.69
C SER A 401 20.07 26.62 32.39
N ALA A 402 19.06 25.77 32.66
CA ALA A 402 17.66 26.12 32.77
C ALA A 402 17.39 27.19 33.81
N ALA A 403 16.46 28.09 33.55
CA ALA A 403 15.38 28.59 34.40
C ALA A 403 14.83 29.92 33.85
N ASP A 404 13.54 30.10 34.10
CA ASP A 404 12.78 31.36 34.10
C ASP A 404 12.35 31.98 32.75
N LEU A 405 11.06 31.94 32.51
CA LEU A 405 10.26 33.17 32.41
C LEU A 405 8.75 32.83 32.29
N GLU A 406 8.05 33.16 33.37
CA GLU A 406 6.62 33.35 33.44
C GLU A 406 6.17 34.64 32.75
N SER A 407 4.90 34.65 32.38
CA SER A 407 3.94 35.78 32.33
C SER A 407 4.03 36.78 31.18
N GLY A 408 2.89 36.94 30.53
CA GLY A 408 2.54 38.07 29.66
C GLY A 408 1.09 37.99 29.13
N ARG A 409 0.12 38.51 29.92
CA ARG A 409 -1.25 38.85 29.50
C ARG A 409 -1.26 40.08 28.62
N ALA A 410 -2.13 40.12 27.59
CA ALA A 410 -2.91 41.31 27.14
C ALA A 410 -3.84 40.82 26.00
N THR A 411 -5.14 40.82 26.14
CA THR A 411 -6.21 41.80 25.97
C THR A 411 -6.32 42.41 24.56
N GLY A 412 -7.45 42.21 23.91
CA GLY A 412 -8.10 43.24 23.13
C GLY A 412 -8.71 42.86 21.80
N ASP A 413 -10.04 42.91 21.75
CA ASP A 413 -10.97 43.38 20.70
C ASP A 413 -10.99 42.65 19.35
N GLY A 414 -12.07 42.00 18.93
CA GLY A 414 -13.45 42.52 18.74
C GLY A 414 -13.68 42.96 17.31
N ARG A 415 -14.33 42.12 16.49
CA ARG A 415 -15.36 42.55 15.54
C ARG A 415 -16.04 41.35 14.83
N SER A 416 -17.32 41.43 14.84
CA SER A 416 -18.40 40.65 14.29
C SER A 416 -18.34 40.47 12.74
N ALA A 417 -18.79 39.32 12.23
CA ALA A 417 -19.56 39.24 11.00
C ALA A 417 -20.42 37.98 10.96
N ALA A 418 -21.71 38.23 11.03
CA ALA A 418 -22.86 37.68 10.32
C ALA A 418 -23.11 36.17 10.30
N ASP A 419 -24.18 35.82 10.96
CA ASP A 419 -25.01 34.62 10.94
C ASP A 419 -25.40 34.16 9.53
N ILE A 420 -25.19 32.86 9.27
CA ILE A 420 -26.09 32.08 8.43
C ILE A 420 -26.44 30.82 9.23
N SER A 421 -27.67 30.80 9.74
CA SER A 421 -28.28 29.68 10.46
C SER A 421 -28.70 28.58 9.48
N TYR A 422 -28.18 27.36 9.64
CA TYR A 422 -28.86 26.14 9.20
C TYR A 422 -29.20 25.28 10.40
N GLY A 423 -30.49 24.88 10.43
CA GLY A 423 -31.13 24.17 11.50
C GLY A 423 -30.46 22.89 11.92
N GLY A 424 -30.26 22.74 13.22
CA GLY A 424 -29.64 21.59 13.83
C GLY A 424 -30.60 20.40 13.92
N HIS A 425 -30.08 19.24 13.61
CA HIS A 425 -30.50 17.99 14.22
C HIS A 425 -29.33 17.51 15.09
N SER A 426 -29.66 17.36 16.40
CA SER A 426 -28.75 16.90 17.42
C SER A 426 -28.35 15.46 17.13
N ALA A 427 -27.14 15.26 16.67
CA ALA A 427 -26.46 13.96 16.76
C ALA A 427 -25.81 13.90 18.14
N ALA A 428 -26.07 12.82 18.88
CA ALA A 428 -25.42 12.51 20.13
C ALA A 428 -23.91 12.51 19.95
N ALA A 429 -23.18 13.16 20.84
CA ALA A 429 -21.73 13.19 20.85
C ALA A 429 -21.15 11.77 20.97
N PRO A 430 -20.06 11.44 20.27
CA PRO A 430 -19.37 10.18 20.50
C PRO A 430 -18.74 10.21 21.89
N GLU A 431 -18.97 9.13 22.65
CA GLU A 431 -18.30 8.91 23.94
C GLU A 431 -16.78 8.83 23.69
N THR A 432 -16.04 9.73 24.31
CA THR A 432 -14.58 9.71 24.33
C THR A 432 -14.09 8.53 25.15
N CYS A 433 -13.00 7.88 24.71
CA CYS A 433 -12.34 6.76 25.40
C CYS A 433 -11.63 7.16 26.73
N ASP A 434 -12.20 8.04 27.53
CA ASP A 434 -11.67 8.42 28.83
C ASP A 434 -12.40 7.68 29.94
N GLY A 435 -11.99 6.44 30.20
CA GLY A 435 -12.45 5.62 31.31
C GLY A 435 -11.30 4.85 31.95
N ALA A 436 -10.48 5.53 32.73
CA ALA A 436 -9.53 4.90 33.63
C ALA A 436 -10.27 4.10 34.70
N SER A 437 -10.40 2.79 34.56
CA SER A 437 -10.80 1.90 35.64
C SER A 437 -9.59 1.49 36.49
N THR A 438 -9.51 2.08 37.66
CA THR A 438 -8.60 1.67 38.74
C THR A 438 -8.96 0.24 39.18
N PHE A 439 -8.08 -0.71 38.91
CA PHE A 439 -8.12 -2.02 39.55
C PHE A 439 -7.65 -1.88 40.99
N ARG A 440 -8.55 -2.22 41.94
CA ARG A 440 -8.19 -2.48 43.34
C ARG A 440 -7.70 -3.90 43.48
N ASP A 441 -6.52 -4.04 44.06
CA ASP A 441 -5.96 -5.26 44.62
C ASP A 441 -6.93 -5.90 45.62
N GLY A 442 -7.15 -7.20 45.47
CA GLY A 442 -7.85 -8.06 46.42
C GLY A 442 -7.21 -9.45 46.43
N SER A 443 -6.32 -9.61 47.38
CA SER A 443 -5.63 -10.88 47.73
C SER A 443 -6.57 -11.93 48.27
N ASP A 444 -6.17 -13.19 48.11
CA ASP A 444 -6.53 -14.45 48.78
C ASP A 444 -7.84 -15.14 48.42
N LEU A 445 -7.66 -16.30 47.80
CA LEU A 445 -8.03 -17.61 48.43
C LEU A 445 -7.57 -18.77 47.52
N GLY A 446 -6.79 -19.67 48.13
CA GLY A 446 -6.29 -20.86 47.48
C GLY A 446 -7.37 -21.90 47.16
N GLY A 447 -7.20 -22.63 46.09
CA GLY A 447 -8.02 -23.75 45.69
C GLY A 447 -7.31 -24.62 44.67
N ALA A 448 -7.10 -25.86 45.02
CA ALA A 448 -6.29 -26.90 44.43
C ALA A 448 -6.37 -27.06 42.90
N ALA A 449 -5.19 -27.19 42.30
CA ALA A 449 -5.00 -27.60 40.92
C ALA A 449 -5.44 -29.06 40.71
N SER A 450 -6.37 -29.29 39.78
CA SER A 450 -6.52 -30.59 39.12
C SER A 450 -5.96 -30.48 37.71
N THR A 451 -4.80 -31.02 37.50
CA THR A 451 -4.15 -31.21 36.20
C THR A 451 -4.87 -32.30 35.43
N SER A 452 -5.70 -31.91 34.45
CA SER A 452 -6.04 -32.81 33.37
C SER A 452 -5.14 -32.48 32.17
N ARG A 453 -4.08 -33.25 31.99
CA ARG A 453 -3.28 -33.30 30.76
C ARG A 453 -4.15 -33.95 29.69
N ASN A 454 -4.66 -33.19 28.75
CA ASN A 454 -5.10 -33.73 27.47
C ASN A 454 -3.86 -33.97 26.63
N GLU A 455 -3.46 -35.23 26.53
CA GLU A 455 -2.41 -35.69 25.64
C GLU A 455 -2.88 -35.52 24.19
N CYS A 456 -2.26 -34.62 23.46
CA CYS A 456 -2.33 -34.59 21.99
C CYS A 456 -1.55 -35.80 21.46
N GLY A 457 -2.16 -36.55 20.55
CA GLY A 457 -1.56 -37.73 19.92
C GLY A 457 -0.27 -37.42 19.15
N PRO A 458 0.58 -38.43 18.90
CA PRO A 458 1.90 -38.27 18.31
C PRO A 458 1.78 -37.98 16.78
N GLY A 459 1.92 -36.71 16.40
CA GLY A 459 1.88 -36.27 15.00
C GLY A 459 2.30 -34.82 14.76
N CYS A 460 2.42 -34.00 15.80
CA CYS A 460 2.90 -32.63 15.66
C CYS A 460 4.42 -32.59 15.84
N GLY A 461 5.16 -32.73 14.73
CA GLY A 461 6.59 -32.43 14.70
C GLY A 461 6.82 -30.97 15.08
N ALA A 462 7.75 -30.72 16.00
CA ALA A 462 8.19 -29.40 16.39
C ALA A 462 8.67 -28.64 15.13
N PHE A 463 7.94 -27.59 14.75
CA PHE A 463 8.38 -26.67 13.68
C PHE A 463 9.58 -25.87 14.19
N THR A 464 10.77 -26.36 13.88
CA THR A 464 12.00 -25.58 13.88
C THR A 464 12.24 -25.12 12.45
N SER A 465 11.83 -23.94 12.12
CA SER A 465 12.38 -22.93 11.22
C SER A 465 11.27 -22.08 10.59
N ARG A 466 11.11 -20.89 11.13
CA ARG A 466 10.22 -19.83 10.59
C ARG A 466 10.69 -19.24 9.24
N ASN A 467 11.71 -19.81 8.62
CA ASN A 467 12.43 -19.16 7.50
C ASN A 467 12.07 -19.68 6.10
N GLU A 468 11.17 -20.66 5.95
CA GLU A 468 10.91 -21.23 4.62
C GLU A 468 9.62 -20.75 3.92
N CYS A 469 8.68 -20.11 4.62
CA CYS A 469 7.44 -19.67 3.98
C CYS A 469 7.48 -18.25 3.36
N GLY A 470 8.61 -17.53 3.42
CA GLY A 470 8.76 -16.21 2.77
C GLY A 470 7.85 -15.11 3.31
N LEU A 471 7.09 -15.36 4.39
CA LEU A 471 6.28 -14.37 5.09
C LEU A 471 7.24 -13.43 5.84
N CYS A 472 7.19 -12.15 5.52
CA CYS A 472 8.07 -11.15 6.11
C CYS A 472 7.95 -11.14 7.63
N ASP A 473 9.03 -11.46 8.34
CA ASP A 473 9.17 -11.14 9.76
C ASP A 473 9.26 -9.61 9.87
N GLY A 474 8.18 -8.96 10.28
CA GLY A 474 8.12 -7.51 10.34
C GLY A 474 7.05 -7.02 11.31
N PRO A 475 6.99 -5.71 11.60
CA PRO A 475 6.03 -5.13 12.53
C PRO A 475 4.60 -5.29 12.00
N THR A 476 3.63 -5.21 12.90
CA THR A 476 2.23 -5.09 12.51
C THR A 476 1.99 -3.74 11.83
N ILE A 477 1.39 -3.77 10.62
CA ILE A 477 1.03 -2.55 9.89
C ILE A 477 -0.45 -2.20 10.09
N ALA A 478 -0.77 -0.91 10.09
CA ALA A 478 -2.13 -0.40 10.11
C ALA A 478 -2.68 -0.29 8.68
N THR A 479 -3.74 -1.03 8.33
CA THR A 479 -4.40 -0.94 7.03
C THR A 479 -5.71 -0.19 7.16
N MET A 480 -5.82 0.98 6.52
CA MET A 480 -6.98 1.85 6.62
C MET A 480 -7.85 1.74 5.37
N LEU A 481 -9.17 1.75 5.56
CA LEU A 481 -10.18 1.43 4.56
C LEU A 481 -11.15 2.60 4.33
N PRO A 482 -10.66 3.74 3.78
CA PRO A 482 -11.47 4.96 3.69
C PRO A 482 -12.69 4.83 2.78
N GLY A 483 -12.72 3.84 1.86
CA GLY A 483 -13.89 3.51 1.04
C GLY A 483 -15.06 3.01 1.88
N SER A 484 -14.79 2.17 2.87
CA SER A 484 -15.78 1.65 3.83
C SER A 484 -16.32 2.76 4.72
N SER A 485 -15.43 3.58 5.30
CA SER A 485 -15.82 4.75 6.11
C SER A 485 -16.72 5.69 5.30
N PHE A 486 -16.37 5.94 4.02
CA PHE A 486 -17.18 6.78 3.12
C PHE A 486 -18.60 6.23 2.91
N PHE A 487 -18.69 4.97 2.51
CA PHE A 487 -19.96 4.35 2.14
C PHE A 487 -20.90 4.14 3.35
N LEU A 488 -20.32 3.84 4.50
CA LEU A 488 -21.08 3.63 5.75
C LEU A 488 -21.38 4.93 6.52
N GLY A 489 -20.73 6.04 6.15
CA GLY A 489 -20.85 7.30 6.88
C GLY A 489 -20.15 7.28 8.25
N LEU A 490 -19.10 6.45 8.39
CA LEU A 490 -18.31 6.34 9.61
C LEU A 490 -17.23 7.44 9.68
N PRO A 491 -16.65 7.68 10.87
CA PRO A 491 -15.40 8.44 10.98
C PRO A 491 -14.31 7.83 10.13
N TYR A 492 -13.30 8.62 9.78
CA TYR A 492 -12.14 8.12 9.02
C TYR A 492 -11.00 7.82 9.98
N GLY A 493 -10.24 6.77 9.69
CA GLY A 493 -9.01 6.46 10.42
C GLY A 493 -8.05 7.66 10.44
N ARG A 494 -7.28 7.81 11.51
CA ARG A 494 -6.40 8.96 11.80
C ARG A 494 -5.05 8.86 11.06
N GLY A 495 -5.08 8.57 9.75
CA GLY A 495 -3.90 8.19 8.96
C GLY A 495 -2.73 9.17 9.05
N ARG A 496 -2.99 10.49 8.99
CA ARG A 496 -1.94 11.49 9.17
C ARG A 496 -1.26 11.38 10.53
N GLU A 497 -2.03 11.25 11.60
CA GLU A 497 -1.51 11.14 12.95
C GLU A 497 -0.68 9.88 13.16
N PHE A 498 -1.10 8.75 12.58
CA PHE A 498 -0.30 7.52 12.58
C PHE A 498 1.07 7.74 11.94
N ILE A 499 1.12 8.34 10.74
CA ILE A 499 2.37 8.61 10.04
C ILE A 499 3.22 9.62 10.82
N ASP A 500 2.63 10.71 11.30
CA ASP A 500 3.35 11.76 12.05
C ASP A 500 3.91 11.20 13.38
N SER A 501 3.31 10.14 13.93
CA SER A 501 3.82 9.38 15.10
C SER A 501 4.94 8.39 14.73
N GLY A 502 5.29 8.23 13.46
CA GLY A 502 6.35 7.33 13.02
C GLY A 502 5.89 5.96 12.52
N LEU A 503 4.58 5.69 12.48
CA LEU A 503 4.01 4.41 12.06
C LEU A 503 3.95 4.27 10.54
N PRO A 504 4.05 3.04 10.00
CA PRO A 504 3.66 2.71 8.64
C PRO A 504 2.14 2.54 8.55
N ILE A 505 1.54 2.99 7.45
CA ILE A 505 0.16 2.65 7.10
C ILE A 505 0.07 2.07 5.69
N ALA A 506 -0.95 1.25 5.46
CA ALA A 506 -1.43 0.86 4.13
C ALA A 506 -2.84 1.42 3.90
N LEU A 507 -3.19 1.62 2.63
CA LEU A 507 -4.54 1.93 2.18
C LEU A 507 -5.05 0.79 1.31
N ALA A 508 -6.31 0.38 1.52
CA ALA A 508 -6.95 -0.65 0.72
C ALA A 508 -8.42 -0.31 0.47
N SER A 509 -9.04 -1.03 -0.48
CA SER A 509 -10.39 -0.67 -0.96
C SER A 509 -11.51 -1.19 -0.07
N ASP A 510 -11.32 -2.32 0.60
CA ASP A 510 -12.40 -3.11 1.21
C ASP A 510 -13.49 -3.49 0.20
N PHE A 511 -13.10 -3.77 -1.07
CA PHE A 511 -14.08 -4.03 -2.12
C PHE A 511 -15.00 -5.21 -1.75
N ASN A 512 -16.23 -4.88 -1.41
CA ASN A 512 -17.26 -5.82 -0.98
C ASN A 512 -18.67 -5.27 -1.31
N PRO A 513 -19.73 -6.11 -1.31
CA PRO A 513 -21.06 -5.67 -1.71
C PRO A 513 -21.78 -4.78 -0.67
N GLY A 514 -21.31 -4.74 0.56
CA GLY A 514 -22.06 -4.14 1.69
C GLY A 514 -21.58 -2.78 2.16
N SER A 515 -20.27 -2.57 2.18
CA SER A 515 -19.64 -1.39 2.76
C SER A 515 -18.71 -0.63 1.82
N ALA A 516 -18.25 -1.24 0.71
CA ALA A 516 -17.37 -0.56 -0.24
C ALA A 516 -17.48 -1.23 -1.63
N PRO A 517 -18.50 -0.91 -2.45
CA PRO A 517 -18.75 -1.61 -3.71
C PRO A 517 -17.85 -1.13 -4.86
N SER A 518 -16.58 -0.81 -4.59
CA SER A 518 -15.59 -0.37 -5.57
C SER A 518 -14.18 -0.76 -5.15
N GLY A 519 -13.40 -1.31 -6.10
CA GLY A 519 -11.97 -1.61 -5.97
C GLY A 519 -11.06 -0.52 -6.57
N ASP A 520 -11.57 0.70 -6.80
CA ASP A 520 -10.80 1.79 -7.42
C ASP A 520 -9.82 2.42 -6.41
N MET A 521 -8.54 2.01 -6.49
CA MET A 521 -7.48 2.52 -5.62
C MET A 521 -7.21 4.02 -5.80
N ARG A 522 -7.59 4.63 -6.93
CA ARG A 522 -7.50 6.10 -7.11
C ARG A 522 -8.47 6.82 -6.19
N PHE A 523 -9.69 6.28 -6.07
CA PHE A 523 -10.69 6.80 -5.15
C PHE A 523 -10.26 6.61 -3.69
N VAL A 524 -9.67 5.46 -3.37
CA VAL A 524 -9.08 5.18 -2.05
C VAL A 524 -7.99 6.21 -1.71
N MET A 525 -7.04 6.47 -2.65
CA MET A 525 -6.03 7.50 -2.48
C MET A 525 -6.63 8.91 -2.30
N ALA A 526 -7.65 9.25 -3.09
CA ALA A 526 -8.32 10.56 -2.97
C ALA A 526 -8.98 10.73 -1.59
N LEU A 527 -9.65 9.71 -1.08
CA LEU A 527 -10.21 9.72 0.28
C LEU A 527 -9.11 9.82 1.33
N GLY A 528 -8.00 9.10 1.17
CA GLY A 528 -6.82 9.22 2.03
C GLY A 528 -6.30 10.67 2.08
N CYS A 529 -6.18 11.33 0.93
CA CYS A 529 -5.74 12.72 0.85
C CYS A 529 -6.77 13.68 1.48
N ILE A 530 -8.04 13.59 1.07
CA ILE A 530 -9.07 14.58 1.43
C ILE A 530 -9.53 14.41 2.87
N LYS A 531 -9.78 13.16 3.29
CA LYS A 531 -10.40 12.84 4.58
C LYS A 531 -9.36 12.54 5.67
N MET A 532 -8.32 11.79 5.34
CA MET A 532 -7.30 11.41 6.32
C MET A 532 -6.08 12.34 6.29
N LYS A 533 -6.10 13.39 5.43
CA LYS A 533 -5.08 14.46 5.34
C LYS A 533 -3.67 13.94 4.98
N LEU A 534 -3.63 12.91 4.15
CA LEU A 534 -2.38 12.41 3.59
C LEU A 534 -1.91 13.27 2.42
N THR A 535 -0.60 13.39 2.23
CA THR A 535 -0.06 13.90 0.97
C THR A 535 -0.25 12.85 -0.15
N PRO A 536 -0.23 13.23 -1.43
CA PRO A 536 -0.28 12.26 -2.53
C PRO A 536 0.82 11.20 -2.44
N GLU A 537 2.02 11.58 -1.97
CA GLU A 537 3.17 10.69 -1.77
C GLU A 537 2.89 9.66 -0.67
N ARG A 538 2.34 10.10 0.48
CA ARG A 538 1.91 9.21 1.59
C ARG A 538 0.85 8.22 1.10
N ALA A 539 -0.16 8.70 0.39
CA ALA A 539 -1.21 7.87 -0.16
C ALA A 539 -0.69 6.88 -1.21
N PHE A 540 0.26 7.30 -2.06
CA PHE A 540 0.93 6.44 -3.04
C PHE A 540 1.72 5.32 -2.35
N ASN A 541 2.61 5.66 -1.42
CA ASN A 541 3.39 4.65 -0.68
C ASN A 541 2.47 3.68 0.09
N ALA A 542 1.36 4.18 0.67
CA ALA A 542 0.37 3.36 1.36
C ALA A 542 -0.38 2.39 0.43
N SER A 543 -0.58 2.76 -0.85
CA SER A 543 -1.29 1.96 -1.85
C SER A 543 -0.38 1.10 -2.74
N THR A 544 0.94 1.19 -2.57
CA THR A 544 1.93 0.44 -3.35
C THR A 544 2.85 -0.38 -2.44
N LEU A 545 4.00 0.15 -2.01
CA LEU A 545 4.98 -0.59 -1.20
C LEU A 545 4.40 -1.09 0.13
N ASN A 546 3.71 -0.22 0.88
CA ASN A 546 3.12 -0.60 2.15
C ASN A 546 1.88 -1.50 1.98
N GLY A 547 1.09 -1.31 0.91
CA GLY A 547 0.05 -2.25 0.52
C GLY A 547 0.61 -3.64 0.22
N ALA A 548 1.73 -3.71 -0.52
CA ALA A 548 2.43 -4.96 -0.77
C ALA A 548 2.96 -5.60 0.53
N TYR A 549 3.43 -4.78 1.49
CA TYR A 549 3.84 -5.26 2.81
C TYR A 549 2.66 -5.87 3.58
N ALA A 550 1.52 -5.19 3.62
CA ALA A 550 0.31 -5.68 4.27
C ALA A 550 -0.21 -7.00 3.68
N MET A 551 0.16 -7.31 2.43
CA MET A 551 -0.10 -8.60 1.76
C MET A 551 1.04 -9.63 1.94
N GLY A 552 2.13 -9.29 2.62
CA GLY A 552 3.32 -10.15 2.73
C GLY A 552 4.06 -10.36 1.40
N VAL A 553 3.94 -9.42 0.45
CA VAL A 553 4.54 -9.54 -0.89
C VAL A 553 5.49 -8.38 -1.25
N SER A 554 5.89 -7.55 -0.29
CA SER A 554 6.77 -6.40 -0.57
C SER A 554 8.15 -6.77 -1.12
N ARG A 555 8.59 -8.02 -0.96
CA ARG A 555 9.78 -8.55 -1.66
C ARG A 555 9.54 -8.84 -3.15
N LEU A 556 8.27 -8.95 -3.57
CA LEU A 556 7.87 -9.35 -4.91
C LEU A 556 7.26 -8.21 -5.73
N ALA A 557 6.60 -7.23 -5.09
CA ALA A 557 5.80 -6.20 -5.76
C ALA A 557 5.83 -4.86 -4.99
N GLY A 558 5.14 -3.85 -5.48
CA GLY A 558 4.84 -2.58 -4.80
C GLY A 558 5.90 -1.48 -4.99
N SER A 559 6.99 -1.73 -5.73
CA SER A 559 7.99 -0.70 -6.07
C SER A 559 8.77 -1.07 -7.33
N ILE A 560 9.40 -0.08 -7.94
CA ILE A 560 10.41 -0.29 -8.98
C ILE A 560 11.73 -0.61 -8.28
N THR A 561 12.07 -1.90 -8.22
CA THR A 561 13.28 -2.41 -7.56
C THR A 561 13.77 -3.63 -8.34
N PRO A 562 15.05 -3.77 -8.66
CA PRO A 562 15.57 -4.97 -9.29
C PRO A 562 15.19 -6.24 -8.51
N GLY A 563 14.88 -7.32 -9.22
CA GLY A 563 14.42 -8.58 -8.64
C GLY A 563 12.93 -8.65 -8.33
N LYS A 564 12.18 -7.55 -8.38
CA LYS A 564 10.71 -7.57 -8.21
C LYS A 564 9.98 -7.79 -9.54
N ARG A 565 8.74 -8.24 -9.43
CA ARG A 565 7.82 -8.39 -10.56
C ARG A 565 7.63 -7.04 -11.26
N ALA A 566 7.63 -7.08 -12.57
CA ALA A 566 7.33 -5.92 -13.40
C ALA A 566 5.81 -5.72 -13.54
N ASP A 567 5.14 -5.51 -12.39
CA ASP A 567 3.73 -5.14 -12.33
C ASP A 567 3.68 -3.60 -12.34
N LEU A 568 3.41 -3.00 -13.51
CA LEU A 568 3.66 -1.58 -13.79
C LEU A 568 2.44 -0.92 -14.43
N ILE A 569 2.25 0.36 -14.13
CA ILE A 569 1.31 1.26 -14.79
C ILE A 569 2.10 2.26 -15.62
N LEU A 570 1.82 2.34 -16.91
CA LEU A 570 2.19 3.46 -17.75
C LEU A 570 1.02 4.44 -17.82
N ALA A 571 1.19 5.61 -17.27
CA ALA A 571 0.16 6.65 -17.27
C ALA A 571 0.05 7.34 -18.64
N HIS A 572 -1.03 8.07 -18.87
CA HIS A 572 -1.08 9.04 -19.96
C HIS A 572 -0.09 10.18 -19.70
N PRO A 573 0.44 10.85 -20.76
CA PRO A 573 1.35 11.97 -20.58
C PRO A 573 0.77 13.09 -19.71
N GLY A 574 1.63 13.74 -18.90
CA GLY A 574 1.26 14.86 -18.04
C GLY A 574 0.55 14.46 -16.73
N TRP A 575 0.47 13.17 -16.40
CA TRP A 575 0.00 12.72 -15.09
C TRP A 575 1.14 12.69 -14.07
N ASN A 576 0.79 12.93 -12.80
CA ASN A 576 1.65 12.84 -11.64
C ASN A 576 0.81 12.37 -10.43
N LEU A 577 1.44 12.14 -9.28
CA LEU A 577 0.77 11.62 -8.08
C LEU A 577 -0.36 12.53 -7.59
N THR A 578 -0.16 13.85 -7.61
CA THR A 578 -1.19 14.81 -7.21
C THR A 578 -2.41 14.71 -8.11
N ARG A 579 -2.22 14.59 -9.43
CA ARG A 579 -3.34 14.47 -10.38
C ARG A 579 -4.10 13.17 -10.22
N ILE A 580 -3.45 12.06 -9.84
CA ILE A 580 -4.12 10.78 -9.58
C ILE A 580 -5.16 10.95 -8.46
N ALA A 581 -4.77 11.53 -7.32
CA ALA A 581 -5.68 11.77 -6.21
C ALA A 581 -6.73 12.86 -6.51
N TYR A 582 -6.33 13.93 -7.20
CA TYR A 582 -7.20 15.08 -7.51
C TYR A 582 -8.25 14.74 -8.57
N LEU A 583 -7.85 14.06 -9.64
CA LEU A 583 -8.72 13.66 -10.77
C LEU A 583 -9.07 12.17 -10.68
N HIS A 584 -9.37 11.65 -9.49
CA HIS A 584 -9.59 10.23 -9.21
C HIS A 584 -10.63 9.54 -10.12
N HIS A 585 -11.58 10.28 -10.67
CA HIS A 585 -12.59 9.77 -11.60
C HIS A 585 -12.13 9.73 -13.07
N THR A 586 -11.00 10.39 -13.40
CA THR A 586 -10.50 10.45 -14.79
C THR A 586 -9.53 9.28 -15.03
N PRO A 587 -9.72 8.50 -16.10
CA PRO A 587 -8.78 7.43 -16.44
C PRO A 587 -7.38 7.97 -16.68
N PHE A 588 -6.39 7.46 -15.95
CA PHE A 588 -4.99 7.86 -16.09
C PHE A 588 -4.12 6.72 -16.63
N VAL A 589 -4.59 5.48 -16.53
CA VAL A 589 -3.89 4.28 -17.00
C VAL A 589 -3.94 4.24 -18.52
N ARG A 590 -2.80 4.41 -19.17
CA ARG A 590 -2.63 4.21 -20.62
C ARG A 590 -2.42 2.73 -20.92
N ASN A 591 -1.55 2.07 -20.15
CA ASN A 591 -1.29 0.64 -20.22
C ASN A 591 -1.01 0.09 -18.83
N ILE A 592 -1.37 -1.15 -18.59
CA ILE A 592 -0.94 -1.92 -17.44
C ILE A 592 -0.13 -3.14 -17.92
N PHE A 593 0.98 -3.37 -17.24
CA PHE A 593 1.85 -4.52 -17.46
C PHE A 593 1.85 -5.35 -16.19
N ILE A 594 1.63 -6.64 -16.33
CA ILE A 594 1.75 -7.61 -15.23
C ILE A 594 2.83 -8.61 -15.62
N ARG A 595 3.86 -8.73 -14.78
CA ARG A 595 5.09 -9.46 -15.11
C ARG A 595 5.67 -9.02 -16.45
N GLY A 596 5.64 -7.72 -16.69
CA GLY A 596 6.12 -7.13 -17.93
C GLY A 596 5.25 -7.39 -19.17
N GLU A 597 4.22 -8.25 -19.09
CA GLU A 597 3.28 -8.49 -20.19
C GLU A 597 2.20 -7.43 -20.20
N LYS A 598 1.96 -6.83 -21.38
CA LYS A 598 0.89 -5.85 -21.55
C LYS A 598 -0.47 -6.54 -21.43
N ILE A 599 -1.29 -6.10 -20.47
CA ILE A 599 -2.64 -6.63 -20.22
C ILE A 599 -3.71 -5.71 -20.83
N LEU A 600 -3.45 -4.42 -20.85
CA LEU A 600 -4.31 -3.37 -21.44
C LEU A 600 -3.45 -2.41 -22.24
#